data_3814c6b9d467d0c089f80e97685054d3
#
_entry.id   3814c6b9d467d0c089f80e97685054d3
#
_cell.length_a   1.000
_cell.length_b   1.000
_cell.length_c   1.000
_cell.angle_alpha   90.00
_cell.angle_beta   90.00
_cell.angle_gamma   90.00
#
_symmetry.space_group_name_H-M   'P 1'
#
loop_
_entity.id
_entity.type
_entity.pdbx_description
1 polymer ?
#
loop_
_entity_poly.entity_id
_entity_poly.type
_entity_poly.pdbx_seq_one_letter_code
_entity_poly.pdbx_strand_id
1 'polypeptide(L)'
;MTTPPGADGKVYPSTLVAAKEAGVDAIYKVGGAQAIAAMAFGTESIPKVDKIVGPGNIYVALAKKAVFGYVSIDSIAGPSEILVLADETANPRYVAADLLSQAEHDEMASAILITTSRTLAGQVAAEIDRFVEKLSRKEIITKSLENYGYILVADSLDDAIATVNEIASEHLELVTKNPFEMMTKIRNAGAIFIGEYSSEPLGDYFAGPNHVLPTNGTAKFFSALGVDDFIKKSSIISYSRDALENVYKDIIQFAECEKLTAHANSIRVRFEENSEQK
;
A
#
# COMPACT_ATOMS: atom_id res chain seq x y z
N MET A 1 0.19 18.04 -9.43
CA MET A 1 0.70 16.69 -9.73
C MET A 1 1.91 16.75 -10.67
N THR A 2 2.75 15.72 -10.68
CA THR A 2 3.80 15.52 -11.67
C THR A 2 3.47 14.30 -12.53
N THR A 3 3.77 14.37 -13.83
CA THR A 3 3.62 13.25 -14.77
C THR A 3 4.63 13.41 -15.90
N PRO A 4 5.35 12.33 -16.29
CA PRO A 4 6.28 12.41 -17.40
C PRO A 4 5.53 12.70 -18.72
N PRO A 5 6.08 13.52 -19.62
CA PRO A 5 5.52 13.68 -20.94
C PRO A 5 5.77 12.42 -21.79
N GLY A 6 4.92 12.19 -22.78
CA GLY A 6 5.16 11.21 -23.82
C GLY A 6 6.33 11.63 -24.74
N ALA A 7 6.65 10.79 -25.72
CA ALA A 7 7.72 11.03 -26.68
C ALA A 7 7.53 12.32 -27.52
N ASP A 8 6.28 12.78 -27.67
CA ASP A 8 5.90 14.02 -28.34
C ASP A 8 5.96 15.26 -27.42
N GLY A 9 6.42 15.11 -26.19
CA GLY A 9 6.48 16.18 -25.18
C GLY A 9 5.13 16.57 -24.57
N LYS A 10 4.07 15.80 -24.84
CA LYS A 10 2.72 16.07 -24.31
C LYS A 10 2.35 15.09 -23.20
N VAL A 11 1.49 15.55 -22.30
CA VAL A 11 0.82 14.67 -21.32
C VAL A 11 -0.35 13.97 -22.00
N TYR A 12 -0.57 12.71 -21.67
CA TYR A 12 -1.70 11.95 -22.22
C TYR A 12 -3.04 12.64 -21.92
N PRO A 13 -3.94 12.77 -22.91
CA PRO A 13 -5.23 13.46 -22.74
C PRO A 13 -6.08 12.87 -21.60
N SER A 14 -6.10 11.55 -21.44
CA SER A 14 -6.82 10.89 -20.34
C SER A 14 -6.32 11.31 -18.97
N THR A 15 -5.00 11.45 -18.80
CA THR A 15 -4.40 11.94 -17.54
C THR A 15 -4.82 13.38 -17.24
N LEU A 16 -4.88 14.24 -18.26
CA LEU A 16 -5.33 15.63 -18.09
C LEU A 16 -6.81 15.74 -17.73
N VAL A 17 -7.65 14.90 -18.32
CA VAL A 17 -9.08 14.83 -18.00
C VAL A 17 -9.25 14.37 -16.55
N ALA A 18 -8.60 13.28 -16.15
CA ALA A 18 -8.67 12.78 -14.79
C ALA A 18 -8.17 13.81 -13.76
N ALA A 19 -7.06 14.50 -14.04
CA ALA A 19 -6.53 15.55 -13.18
C ALA A 19 -7.52 16.72 -13.01
N LYS A 20 -8.19 17.11 -14.08
CA LYS A 20 -9.21 18.17 -14.05
C LYS A 20 -10.43 17.75 -13.22
N GLU A 21 -10.95 16.55 -13.43
CA GLU A 21 -12.08 16.02 -12.67
C GLU A 21 -11.75 15.85 -11.18
N ALA A 22 -10.51 15.46 -10.87
CA ALA A 22 -10.01 15.36 -9.49
C ALA A 22 -9.69 16.71 -8.83
N GLY A 23 -9.81 17.83 -9.53
CA GLY A 23 -9.54 19.16 -8.98
C GLY A 23 -8.06 19.44 -8.72
N VAL A 24 -7.15 18.89 -9.53
CA VAL A 24 -5.71 19.13 -9.40
C VAL A 24 -5.35 20.57 -9.76
N ASP A 25 -4.72 21.31 -8.85
CA ASP A 25 -4.39 22.73 -9.01
C ASP A 25 -3.28 22.99 -10.04
N ALA A 26 -2.28 22.10 -10.13
CA ALA A 26 -1.13 22.29 -11.01
C ALA A 26 -0.61 20.96 -11.56
N ILE A 27 -0.17 20.98 -12.82
CA ILE A 27 0.39 19.82 -13.52
C ILE A 27 1.79 20.18 -14.03
N TYR A 28 2.80 19.43 -13.59
CA TYR A 28 4.20 19.60 -14.01
C TYR A 28 4.62 18.44 -14.91
N LYS A 29 5.15 18.72 -16.07
CA LYS A 29 5.64 17.73 -17.05
C LYS A 29 7.01 17.20 -16.69
N VAL A 30 7.09 16.50 -15.58
CA VAL A 30 8.31 15.87 -15.06
C VAL A 30 7.95 14.58 -14.34
N GLY A 31 8.77 13.56 -14.46
CA GLY A 31 8.63 12.26 -13.78
C GLY A 31 9.97 11.80 -13.22
N GLY A 32 10.03 10.57 -12.72
CA GLY A 32 11.24 9.96 -12.19
C GLY A 32 11.70 10.52 -10.84
N ALA A 33 12.91 10.15 -10.42
CA ALA A 33 13.48 10.55 -9.13
C ALA A 33 13.57 12.08 -8.96
N GLN A 34 13.83 12.81 -10.04
CA GLN A 34 13.93 14.28 -10.02
C GLN A 34 12.58 14.94 -9.69
N ALA A 35 11.45 14.36 -10.11
CA ALA A 35 10.14 14.86 -9.73
C ALA A 35 9.88 14.69 -8.23
N ILE A 36 10.27 13.55 -7.68
CA ILE A 36 10.19 13.27 -6.23
C ILE A 36 11.03 14.26 -5.44
N ALA A 37 12.28 14.48 -5.83
CA ALA A 37 13.16 15.44 -5.18
C ALA A 37 12.61 16.88 -5.27
N ALA A 38 12.11 17.28 -6.44
CA ALA A 38 11.50 18.59 -6.63
C ALA A 38 10.28 18.82 -5.72
N MET A 39 9.40 17.84 -5.58
CA MET A 39 8.27 17.93 -4.68
C MET A 39 8.68 17.90 -3.19
N ALA A 40 9.71 17.11 -2.83
CA ALA A 40 10.14 16.96 -1.44
C ALA A 40 10.85 18.21 -0.90
N PHE A 41 11.65 18.89 -1.72
CA PHE A 41 12.48 20.00 -1.28
C PHE A 41 12.01 21.38 -1.80
N GLY A 42 11.16 21.36 -2.84
CA GLY A 42 10.77 22.56 -3.56
C GLY A 42 11.81 23.01 -4.57
N THR A 43 11.36 23.72 -5.59
CA THR A 43 12.19 24.40 -6.58
C THR A 43 11.57 25.77 -6.87
N GLU A 44 12.18 26.56 -7.75
CA GLU A 44 11.59 27.83 -8.19
C GLU A 44 10.20 27.66 -8.81
N SER A 45 9.96 26.55 -9.53
CA SER A 45 8.70 26.30 -10.26
C SER A 45 7.78 25.25 -9.62
N ILE A 46 8.30 24.36 -8.78
CA ILE A 46 7.54 23.30 -8.12
C ILE A 46 7.58 23.53 -6.61
N PRO A 47 6.43 23.85 -5.97
CA PRO A 47 6.41 24.06 -4.53
C PRO A 47 6.70 22.77 -3.77
N LYS A 48 7.32 22.90 -2.58
CA LYS A 48 7.45 21.81 -1.64
C LYS A 48 6.06 21.32 -1.21
N VAL A 49 5.93 20.00 -1.08
CA VAL A 49 4.69 19.36 -0.60
C VAL A 49 4.92 18.67 0.76
N ASP A 50 3.83 18.38 1.46
CA ASP A 50 3.88 17.66 2.74
C ASP A 50 3.77 16.13 2.54
N LYS A 51 3.14 15.68 1.45
CA LYS A 51 2.98 14.25 1.13
C LYS A 51 3.12 14.02 -0.38
N ILE A 52 3.83 12.94 -0.73
CA ILE A 52 3.96 12.45 -2.11
C ILE A 52 3.27 11.09 -2.20
N VAL A 53 2.31 10.97 -3.10
CA VAL A 53 1.55 9.74 -3.36
C VAL A 53 1.58 9.39 -4.84
N GLY A 54 1.41 8.12 -5.14
CA GLY A 54 1.32 7.62 -6.52
C GLY A 54 2.42 6.63 -6.88
N PRO A 55 2.15 5.84 -7.94
CA PRO A 55 3.05 4.80 -8.43
C PRO A 55 4.23 5.39 -9.23
N GLY A 56 5.20 4.55 -9.49
CA GLY A 56 6.34 4.86 -10.35
C GLY A 56 7.29 3.67 -10.47
N ASN A 57 8.28 3.81 -11.33
CA ASN A 57 9.30 2.79 -11.49
C ASN A 57 10.22 2.70 -10.26
N ILE A 58 11.17 1.77 -10.29
CA ILE A 58 12.12 1.54 -9.18
C ILE A 58 12.86 2.81 -8.74
N TYR A 59 13.21 3.71 -9.67
CA TYR A 59 13.88 4.97 -9.32
C TYR A 59 12.97 5.92 -8.54
N VAL A 60 11.67 5.94 -8.84
CA VAL A 60 10.67 6.70 -8.09
C VAL A 60 10.50 6.09 -6.69
N ALA A 61 10.40 4.78 -6.57
CA ALA A 61 10.28 4.08 -5.29
C ALA A 61 11.51 4.35 -4.39
N LEU A 62 12.71 4.25 -4.93
CA LEU A 62 13.95 4.56 -4.20
C LEU A 62 14.05 6.04 -3.81
N ALA A 63 13.63 6.95 -4.69
CA ALA A 63 13.61 8.38 -4.38
C ALA A 63 12.59 8.69 -3.27
N LYS A 64 11.38 8.11 -3.30
CA LYS A 64 10.38 8.23 -2.23
C LYS A 64 10.96 7.75 -0.89
N LYS A 65 11.61 6.59 -0.89
CA LYS A 65 12.31 6.07 0.29
C LYS A 65 13.38 7.03 0.82
N ALA A 66 14.16 7.65 -0.07
CA ALA A 66 15.24 8.55 0.32
C ALA A 66 14.74 9.88 0.92
N VAL A 67 13.56 10.36 0.52
CA VAL A 67 12.99 11.63 1.02
C VAL A 67 12.01 11.42 2.18
N PHE A 68 11.69 10.19 2.53
CA PHE A 68 10.80 9.89 3.66
C PHE A 68 11.39 10.44 4.96
N GLY A 69 10.60 11.22 5.68
CA GLY A 69 11.04 11.98 6.86
C GLY A 69 11.26 13.48 6.58
N TYR A 70 11.59 13.86 5.34
CA TYR A 70 11.51 15.26 4.87
C TYR A 70 10.12 15.59 4.35
N VAL A 71 9.44 14.60 3.82
CA VAL A 71 8.07 14.61 3.31
C VAL A 71 7.44 13.26 3.63
N SER A 72 6.12 13.21 3.83
CA SER A 72 5.41 11.94 3.96
C SER A 72 5.24 11.29 2.59
N ILE A 73 5.15 9.97 2.55
CA ILE A 73 4.84 9.20 1.33
C ILE A 73 3.66 8.26 1.60
N ASP A 74 3.06 7.72 0.55
CA ASP A 74 2.07 6.65 0.62
C ASP A 74 2.71 5.33 1.08
N SER A 75 3.55 4.75 0.22
CA SER A 75 4.27 3.51 0.48
C SER A 75 5.55 3.45 -0.35
N ILE A 76 6.40 2.46 -0.07
CA ILE A 76 7.52 2.09 -0.92
C ILE A 76 7.00 0.96 -1.82
N ALA A 77 6.48 1.34 -3.00
CA ALA A 77 5.89 0.40 -3.93
C ALA A 77 6.97 -0.52 -4.54
N GLY A 78 6.67 -1.82 -4.54
CA GLY A 78 7.37 -2.82 -5.32
C GLY A 78 6.64 -3.13 -6.63
N PRO A 79 7.06 -4.21 -7.34
CA PRO A 79 6.30 -4.76 -8.45
C PRO A 79 4.92 -5.20 -8.01
N SER A 80 3.96 -5.19 -8.93
CA SER A 80 2.59 -5.61 -8.67
C SER A 80 2.47 -7.11 -8.40
N GLU A 81 1.51 -7.49 -7.57
CA GLU A 81 1.36 -8.85 -7.07
C GLU A 81 -0.10 -9.28 -7.08
N ILE A 82 -0.38 -10.49 -7.55
CA ILE A 82 -1.66 -11.17 -7.37
C ILE A 82 -1.46 -12.52 -6.70
N LEU A 83 -2.33 -12.83 -5.76
CA LEU A 83 -2.49 -14.15 -5.19
C LEU A 83 -3.94 -14.58 -5.31
N VAL A 84 -4.19 -15.70 -5.95
CA VAL A 84 -5.51 -16.32 -6.03
C VAL A 84 -5.54 -17.52 -5.11
N LEU A 85 -6.44 -17.49 -4.11
CA LEU A 85 -6.78 -18.67 -3.29
C LEU A 85 -8.04 -19.31 -3.88
N ALA A 86 -7.92 -20.50 -4.44
CA ALA A 86 -8.99 -21.17 -5.13
C ALA A 86 -9.18 -22.62 -4.66
N ASP A 87 -10.42 -23.10 -4.57
CA ASP A 87 -10.76 -24.50 -4.36
C ASP A 87 -11.22 -25.17 -5.68
N GLU A 88 -11.61 -26.43 -5.61
CA GLU A 88 -12.05 -27.21 -6.78
C GLU A 88 -13.29 -26.67 -7.50
N THR A 89 -14.00 -25.71 -6.92
CA THR A 89 -15.21 -25.10 -7.52
C THR A 89 -14.88 -23.95 -8.45
N ALA A 90 -13.65 -23.45 -8.42
CA ALA A 90 -13.21 -22.30 -9.22
C ALA A 90 -13.15 -22.64 -10.72
N ASN A 91 -13.47 -21.66 -11.55
CA ASN A 91 -13.32 -21.80 -13.01
C ASN A 91 -11.83 -21.60 -13.38
N PRO A 92 -11.15 -22.63 -13.90
CA PRO A 92 -9.71 -22.54 -14.21
C PRO A 92 -9.37 -21.46 -15.26
N ARG A 93 -10.31 -21.14 -16.16
CA ARG A 93 -10.09 -20.07 -17.17
C ARG A 93 -10.11 -18.67 -16.53
N TYR A 94 -10.96 -18.45 -15.54
CA TYR A 94 -11.03 -17.17 -14.85
C TYR A 94 -9.75 -16.97 -14.02
N VAL A 95 -9.40 -17.96 -13.22
CA VAL A 95 -8.16 -17.93 -12.41
C VAL A 95 -6.92 -17.70 -13.30
N ALA A 96 -6.82 -18.39 -14.43
CA ALA A 96 -5.70 -18.18 -15.36
C ALA A 96 -5.68 -16.76 -15.94
N ALA A 97 -6.85 -16.20 -16.29
CA ALA A 97 -6.95 -14.85 -16.81
C ALA A 97 -6.55 -13.79 -15.76
N ASP A 98 -6.98 -13.98 -14.52
CA ASP A 98 -6.68 -13.07 -13.41
C ASP A 98 -5.18 -13.09 -13.06
N LEU A 99 -4.54 -14.26 -13.05
CA LEU A 99 -3.08 -14.36 -12.88
C LEU A 99 -2.32 -13.65 -14.01
N LEU A 100 -2.81 -13.74 -15.23
CA LEU A 100 -2.16 -13.14 -16.41
C LEU A 100 -2.40 -11.63 -16.49
N SER A 101 -3.51 -11.09 -15.97
CA SER A 101 -3.74 -9.65 -15.88
C SER A 101 -2.66 -8.96 -15.06
N GLN A 102 -2.19 -9.61 -14.00
CA GLN A 102 -1.09 -9.08 -13.19
C GLN A 102 0.28 -9.31 -13.85
N ALA A 103 0.51 -10.50 -14.41
CA ALA A 103 1.79 -10.84 -15.03
C ALA A 103 2.14 -9.94 -16.24
N GLU A 104 1.16 -9.32 -16.88
CA GLU A 104 1.40 -8.41 -18.01
C GLU A 104 1.89 -7.02 -17.58
N HIS A 105 1.81 -6.64 -16.31
CA HIS A 105 2.22 -5.31 -15.84
C HIS A 105 3.71 -5.08 -15.97
N ASP A 106 4.53 -6.03 -15.51
CA ASP A 106 6.00 -5.91 -15.48
C ASP A 106 6.67 -7.29 -15.42
N GLU A 107 7.91 -7.40 -15.91
CA GLU A 107 8.71 -8.63 -15.85
C GLU A 107 8.97 -9.12 -14.39
N MET A 108 8.84 -8.24 -13.42
CA MET A 108 8.99 -8.51 -11.99
C MET A 108 7.65 -8.71 -11.26
N ALA A 109 6.52 -8.60 -11.95
CA ALA A 109 5.22 -8.85 -11.35
C ALA A 109 5.11 -10.31 -10.88
N SER A 110 4.43 -10.55 -9.75
CA SER A 110 4.21 -11.90 -9.26
C SER A 110 2.76 -12.36 -9.43
N ALA A 111 2.58 -13.62 -9.84
CA ALA A 111 1.29 -14.25 -10.02
C ALA A 111 1.28 -15.62 -9.34
N ILE A 112 0.53 -15.74 -8.26
CA ILE A 112 0.55 -16.93 -7.40
C ILE A 112 -0.85 -17.53 -7.29
N LEU A 113 -0.99 -18.80 -7.63
CA LEU A 113 -2.16 -19.60 -7.30
C LEU A 113 -1.85 -20.45 -6.06
N ILE A 114 -2.73 -20.41 -5.07
CA ILE A 114 -2.77 -21.37 -3.97
C ILE A 114 -4.08 -22.15 -4.05
N THR A 115 -3.99 -23.46 -4.09
CA THR A 115 -5.18 -24.32 -4.15
C THR A 115 -4.98 -25.63 -3.38
N THR A 116 -6.05 -26.23 -2.92
CA THR A 116 -6.03 -27.61 -2.37
C THR A 116 -6.30 -28.65 -3.44
N SER A 117 -6.64 -28.25 -4.68
CA SER A 117 -7.00 -29.12 -5.80
C SER A 117 -5.89 -29.27 -6.82
N ARG A 118 -5.19 -30.42 -6.84
CA ARG A 118 -4.21 -30.74 -7.90
C ARG A 118 -4.82 -30.70 -9.30
N THR A 119 -6.09 -31.06 -9.43
CA THR A 119 -6.81 -31.03 -10.70
C THR A 119 -6.97 -29.60 -11.19
N LEU A 120 -7.42 -28.69 -10.32
CA LEU A 120 -7.53 -27.26 -10.65
C LEU A 120 -6.15 -26.68 -11.04
N ALA A 121 -5.12 -26.99 -10.28
CA ALA A 121 -3.75 -26.55 -10.55
C ALA A 121 -3.31 -26.90 -11.96
N GLY A 122 -3.51 -28.16 -12.40
CA GLY A 122 -3.19 -28.59 -13.76
C GLY A 122 -4.04 -27.94 -14.85
N GLN A 123 -5.33 -27.70 -14.57
CA GLN A 123 -6.24 -27.03 -15.49
C GLN A 123 -5.86 -25.55 -15.67
N VAL A 124 -5.54 -24.85 -14.59
CA VAL A 124 -5.10 -23.45 -14.63
C VAL A 124 -3.79 -23.32 -15.42
N ALA A 125 -2.81 -24.18 -15.18
CA ALA A 125 -1.55 -24.19 -15.93
C ALA A 125 -1.81 -24.33 -17.44
N ALA A 126 -2.68 -25.28 -17.85
CA ALA A 126 -3.03 -25.46 -19.25
C ALA A 126 -3.76 -24.26 -19.87
N GLU A 127 -4.58 -23.55 -19.12
CA GLU A 127 -5.25 -22.33 -19.62
C GLU A 127 -4.27 -21.15 -19.70
N ILE A 128 -3.32 -21.03 -18.76
CA ILE A 128 -2.23 -20.03 -18.85
C ILE A 128 -1.48 -20.19 -20.18
N ASP A 129 -1.02 -21.42 -20.52
CA ASP A 129 -0.32 -21.68 -21.77
C ASP A 129 -1.14 -21.26 -23.00
N ARG A 130 -2.45 -21.55 -22.97
CA ARG A 130 -3.35 -21.17 -24.07
C ARG A 130 -3.55 -19.67 -24.23
N PHE A 131 -3.60 -18.94 -23.12
CA PHE A 131 -3.82 -17.50 -23.14
C PHE A 131 -2.55 -16.75 -23.53
N VAL A 132 -1.38 -17.14 -23.00
CA VAL A 132 -0.09 -16.50 -23.30
C VAL A 132 0.16 -16.45 -24.80
N GLU A 133 -0.23 -17.49 -25.56
CA GLU A 133 -0.08 -17.52 -27.03
C GLU A 133 -0.88 -16.43 -27.76
N LYS A 134 -1.90 -15.85 -27.13
CA LYS A 134 -2.84 -14.88 -27.73
C LYS A 134 -2.65 -13.46 -27.23
N LEU A 135 -1.96 -13.28 -26.12
CA LEU A 135 -1.81 -11.98 -25.47
C LEU A 135 -0.68 -11.17 -26.10
N SER A 136 -0.90 -9.86 -26.23
CA SER A 136 0.02 -8.95 -26.92
C SER A 136 1.34 -8.73 -26.19
N ARG A 137 1.36 -8.86 -24.83
CA ARG A 137 2.54 -8.67 -24.00
C ARG A 137 3.21 -9.99 -23.60
N LYS A 138 3.14 -10.98 -24.45
CA LYS A 138 3.63 -12.34 -24.22
C LYS A 138 5.04 -12.39 -23.62
N GLU A 139 5.99 -11.59 -24.12
CA GLU A 139 7.37 -11.60 -23.63
C GLU A 139 7.47 -11.17 -22.16
N ILE A 140 6.74 -10.15 -21.76
CA ILE A 140 6.70 -9.66 -20.37
C ILE A 140 6.04 -10.70 -19.47
N ILE A 141 4.88 -11.21 -19.89
CA ILE A 141 4.14 -12.25 -19.18
C ILE A 141 5.02 -13.48 -18.94
N THR A 142 5.70 -13.95 -19.99
CA THR A 142 6.55 -15.14 -19.89
C THR A 142 7.67 -14.95 -18.87
N LYS A 143 8.36 -13.81 -18.89
CA LYS A 143 9.42 -13.51 -17.92
C LYS A 143 8.89 -13.38 -16.49
N SER A 144 7.74 -12.73 -16.31
CA SER A 144 7.07 -12.64 -15.03
C SER A 144 6.75 -14.02 -14.47
N LEU A 145 6.13 -14.88 -15.26
CA LEU A 145 5.75 -16.23 -14.84
C LEU A 145 6.96 -17.14 -14.60
N GLU A 146 8.02 -17.05 -15.41
CA GLU A 146 9.24 -17.85 -15.24
C GLU A 146 9.97 -17.52 -13.93
N ASN A 147 9.96 -16.25 -13.50
CA ASN A 147 10.71 -15.80 -12.33
C ASN A 147 9.84 -15.71 -11.07
N TYR A 148 8.56 -15.34 -11.21
CA TYR A 148 7.67 -14.98 -10.10
C TYR A 148 6.27 -15.61 -10.18
N GLY A 149 6.04 -16.53 -11.12
CA GLY A 149 4.81 -17.31 -11.25
C GLY A 149 4.88 -18.60 -10.42
N TYR A 150 3.87 -18.86 -9.59
CA TYR A 150 3.83 -20.08 -8.76
C TYR A 150 2.43 -20.68 -8.73
N ILE A 151 2.36 -22.00 -8.77
CA ILE A 151 1.15 -22.76 -8.47
C ILE A 151 1.48 -23.65 -7.26
N LEU A 152 0.93 -23.31 -6.11
CA LEU A 152 1.14 -23.99 -4.84
C LEU A 152 -0.07 -24.87 -4.53
N VAL A 153 0.17 -26.15 -4.26
CA VAL A 153 -0.89 -27.08 -3.83
C VAL A 153 -0.71 -27.35 -2.35
N ALA A 154 -1.62 -26.80 -1.56
CA ALA A 154 -1.64 -26.96 -0.10
C ALA A 154 -2.31 -28.27 0.30
N ASP A 155 -1.87 -28.86 1.42
CA ASP A 155 -2.46 -30.10 1.95
C ASP A 155 -3.83 -29.86 2.62
N SER A 156 -4.07 -28.65 3.13
CA SER A 156 -5.32 -28.23 3.74
C SER A 156 -5.65 -26.77 3.44
N LEU A 157 -6.92 -26.39 3.63
CA LEU A 157 -7.32 -24.99 3.50
C LEU A 157 -6.69 -24.11 4.57
N ASP A 158 -6.46 -24.62 5.77
CA ASP A 158 -5.83 -23.85 6.84
C ASP A 158 -4.34 -23.57 6.51
N ASP A 159 -3.62 -24.54 5.90
CA ASP A 159 -2.26 -24.32 5.39
C ASP A 159 -2.24 -23.29 4.24
N ALA A 160 -3.22 -23.38 3.34
CA ALA A 160 -3.39 -22.40 2.28
C ALA A 160 -3.58 -20.97 2.84
N ILE A 161 -4.46 -20.80 3.83
CA ILE A 161 -4.71 -19.52 4.49
C ILE A 161 -3.48 -19.01 5.25
N ALA A 162 -2.75 -19.90 5.92
CA ALA A 162 -1.51 -19.54 6.60
C ALA A 162 -0.48 -18.99 5.58
N THR A 163 -0.35 -19.65 4.43
CA THR A 163 0.54 -19.23 3.34
C THR A 163 0.10 -17.89 2.73
N VAL A 164 -1.22 -17.68 2.50
CA VAL A 164 -1.77 -16.39 2.05
C VAL A 164 -1.39 -15.27 3.01
N ASN A 165 -1.59 -15.47 4.31
CA ASN A 165 -1.25 -14.47 5.33
C ASN A 165 0.25 -14.22 5.45
N GLU A 166 1.09 -15.23 5.17
CA GLU A 166 2.55 -15.07 5.17
C GLU A 166 3.04 -14.30 3.95
N ILE A 167 2.50 -14.58 2.77
CA ILE A 167 2.84 -13.84 1.54
C ILE A 167 2.39 -12.39 1.65
N ALA A 168 1.17 -12.15 2.16
CA ALA A 168 0.61 -10.80 2.34
C ALA A 168 0.60 -9.99 1.04
N SER A 169 0.02 -10.56 -0.02
CA SER A 169 0.00 -10.04 -1.38
C SER A 169 -0.73 -8.71 -1.48
N GLU A 170 -0.39 -7.93 -2.51
CA GLU A 170 -1.08 -6.70 -2.90
C GLU A 170 -2.55 -6.96 -3.22
N HIS A 171 -2.80 -7.85 -4.19
CA HIS A 171 -4.14 -8.29 -4.57
C HIS A 171 -4.35 -9.74 -4.12
N LEU A 172 -5.43 -9.98 -3.38
CA LEU A 172 -5.84 -11.31 -2.98
C LEU A 172 -7.24 -11.60 -3.52
N GLU A 173 -7.36 -12.60 -4.38
CA GLU A 173 -8.64 -13.11 -4.84
C GLU A 173 -9.03 -14.39 -4.08
N LEU A 174 -10.27 -14.42 -3.57
CA LEU A 174 -10.84 -15.57 -2.87
C LEU A 174 -11.88 -16.24 -3.77
N VAL A 175 -11.47 -17.24 -4.54
CA VAL A 175 -12.29 -17.94 -5.52
C VAL A 175 -12.60 -19.36 -4.99
N THR A 176 -13.35 -19.39 -3.90
CA THR A 176 -13.71 -20.62 -3.20
C THR A 176 -15.23 -20.74 -3.05
N LYS A 177 -15.70 -21.90 -2.70
CA LYS A 177 -17.15 -22.17 -2.46
C LYS A 177 -17.77 -21.20 -1.43
N ASN A 178 -17.01 -20.84 -0.38
CA ASN A 178 -17.47 -19.99 0.71
C ASN A 178 -16.49 -18.79 0.93
N PRO A 179 -16.34 -17.87 -0.03
CA PRO A 179 -15.29 -16.87 0.02
C PRO A 179 -15.46 -15.86 1.16
N PHE A 180 -16.71 -15.53 1.58
CA PHE A 180 -16.96 -14.65 2.72
C PHE A 180 -16.55 -15.28 4.06
N GLU A 181 -16.63 -16.59 4.20
CA GLU A 181 -16.11 -17.29 5.38
C GLU A 181 -14.58 -17.25 5.38
N MET A 182 -13.96 -17.49 4.22
CA MET A 182 -12.51 -17.43 4.07
C MET A 182 -11.95 -16.03 4.37
N MET A 183 -12.63 -14.98 3.94
CA MET A 183 -12.24 -13.60 4.21
C MET A 183 -12.01 -13.34 5.71
N THR A 184 -12.80 -13.93 6.60
CA THR A 184 -12.65 -13.73 8.06
C THR A 184 -11.35 -14.28 8.63
N LYS A 185 -10.66 -15.16 7.92
CA LYS A 185 -9.37 -15.77 8.30
C LYS A 185 -8.17 -15.05 7.69
N ILE A 186 -8.40 -14.14 6.75
CA ILE A 186 -7.35 -13.33 6.12
C ILE A 186 -7.01 -12.16 7.04
N ARG A 187 -5.71 -11.96 7.26
CA ARG A 187 -5.16 -10.87 8.09
C ARG A 187 -4.36 -9.87 7.28
N ASN A 188 -3.70 -10.37 6.23
CA ASN A 188 -2.69 -9.62 5.50
C ASN A 188 -2.97 -9.71 4.00
N ALA A 189 -3.55 -8.65 3.46
CA ALA A 189 -3.71 -8.43 2.02
C ALA A 189 -3.88 -6.93 1.76
N GLY A 190 -3.42 -6.44 0.63
CA GLY A 190 -3.63 -5.04 0.25
C GLY A 190 -5.09 -4.78 -0.10
N ALA A 191 -5.67 -5.60 -0.98
CA ALA A 191 -7.10 -5.64 -1.29
C ALA A 191 -7.57 -7.10 -1.36
N ILE A 192 -8.83 -7.35 -0.99
CA ILE A 192 -9.45 -8.68 -1.01
C ILE A 192 -10.63 -8.65 -1.99
N PHE A 193 -10.54 -9.48 -3.03
CA PHE A 193 -11.55 -9.66 -4.06
C PHE A 193 -12.33 -10.95 -3.77
N ILE A 194 -13.65 -10.88 -3.69
CA ILE A 194 -14.47 -11.97 -3.15
C ILE A 194 -15.34 -12.57 -4.26
N GLY A 195 -15.05 -13.82 -4.60
CA GLY A 195 -15.81 -14.59 -5.58
C GLY A 195 -15.36 -14.40 -7.03
N GLU A 196 -15.81 -15.28 -7.90
CA GLU A 196 -15.34 -15.44 -9.29
C GLU A 196 -15.61 -14.27 -10.24
N TYR A 197 -16.46 -13.32 -9.84
CA TYR A 197 -16.77 -12.12 -10.62
C TYR A 197 -16.12 -10.85 -10.07
N SER A 198 -15.28 -10.97 -9.08
CA SER A 198 -14.55 -9.85 -8.47
C SER A 198 -13.07 -9.98 -8.81
N SER A 199 -12.74 -9.80 -10.08
CA SER A 199 -11.36 -9.86 -10.56
C SER A 199 -10.60 -8.56 -10.28
N GLU A 200 -9.27 -8.62 -10.22
CA GLU A 200 -8.38 -7.47 -9.96
C GLU A 200 -8.66 -6.28 -10.88
N PRO A 201 -8.84 -6.42 -12.22
CA PRO A 201 -9.13 -5.28 -13.09
C PRO A 201 -10.41 -4.52 -12.72
N LEU A 202 -11.38 -5.16 -12.05
CA LEU A 202 -12.54 -4.47 -11.52
C LEU A 202 -12.13 -3.46 -10.43
N GLY A 203 -11.18 -3.83 -9.57
CA GLY A 203 -10.63 -2.95 -8.53
C GLY A 203 -9.95 -1.73 -9.13
N ASP A 204 -9.10 -1.94 -10.11
CA ASP A 204 -8.32 -0.88 -10.74
C ASP A 204 -9.17 0.13 -11.52
N TYR A 205 -10.20 -0.34 -12.19
CA TYR A 205 -10.91 0.52 -13.16
C TYR A 205 -12.30 0.97 -12.72
N PHE A 206 -12.96 0.33 -11.76
CA PHE A 206 -14.37 0.64 -11.52
C PHE A 206 -14.88 0.50 -10.09
N ALA A 207 -14.37 -0.38 -9.25
CA ALA A 207 -14.95 -0.70 -7.94
C ALA A 207 -15.00 0.46 -6.94
N GLY A 208 -14.13 1.46 -7.11
CA GLY A 208 -14.13 2.70 -6.32
C GLY A 208 -13.11 2.78 -5.20
N PRO A 209 -12.73 1.71 -4.48
CA PRO A 209 -11.60 1.78 -3.55
C PRO A 209 -10.31 2.19 -4.25
N ASN A 210 -9.40 2.81 -3.50
CA ASN A 210 -8.11 3.21 -4.05
C ASN A 210 -7.24 1.98 -4.36
N HIS A 211 -6.62 1.98 -5.53
CA HIS A 211 -5.75 0.88 -5.98
C HIS A 211 -4.26 1.09 -5.67
N VAL A 212 -3.89 2.13 -4.92
CA VAL A 212 -2.54 2.25 -4.37
C VAL A 212 -2.47 1.38 -3.13
N LEU A 213 -1.92 0.20 -3.30
CA LEU A 213 -1.94 -0.88 -2.33
C LEU A 213 -0.52 -1.19 -1.81
N PRO A 214 -0.39 -1.78 -0.62
CA PRO A 214 0.88 -2.26 -0.11
C PRO A 214 1.37 -3.47 -0.89
N THR A 215 2.63 -3.48 -1.29
CA THR A 215 3.32 -4.54 -2.04
C THR A 215 4.46 -5.16 -1.23
N ASN A 216 5.10 -6.22 -1.73
CA ASN A 216 6.26 -6.87 -1.10
C ASN A 216 6.02 -7.31 0.34
N GLY A 217 4.84 -7.88 0.62
CA GLY A 217 4.48 -8.35 1.95
C GLY A 217 4.23 -7.24 2.97
N THR A 218 4.23 -5.98 2.55
CA THR A 218 4.00 -4.83 3.46
C THR A 218 2.55 -4.71 3.92
N ALA A 219 1.63 -5.46 3.32
CA ALA A 219 0.25 -5.59 3.80
C ALA A 219 0.15 -6.17 5.23
N LYS A 220 1.26 -6.66 5.80
CA LYS A 220 1.39 -7.02 7.22
C LYS A 220 1.30 -5.81 8.16
N PHE A 221 1.56 -4.59 7.67
CA PHE A 221 1.61 -3.36 8.48
C PHE A 221 1.19 -2.07 7.74
N PHE A 222 1.01 -2.10 6.43
CA PHE A 222 0.43 -1.02 5.64
C PHE A 222 -0.97 -1.39 5.15
N SER A 223 -1.78 -0.36 4.90
CA SER A 223 -3.10 -0.45 4.29
C SER A 223 -3.12 0.19 2.89
N ALA A 224 -4.20 -0.02 2.14
CA ALA A 224 -4.48 0.75 0.94
C ALA A 224 -4.50 2.25 1.26
N LEU A 225 -4.07 3.08 0.32
CA LEU A 225 -4.11 4.54 0.45
C LEU A 225 -5.55 5.00 0.69
N GLY A 226 -5.77 5.70 1.79
CA GLY A 226 -7.08 6.14 2.22
C GLY A 226 -7.09 7.58 2.73
N VAL A 227 -8.25 8.06 3.17
CA VAL A 227 -8.40 9.39 3.75
C VAL A 227 -7.54 9.58 5.00
N ASP A 228 -7.36 8.52 5.79
CA ASP A 228 -6.54 8.55 7.02
C ASP A 228 -5.08 8.92 6.74
N ASP A 229 -4.57 8.64 5.54
CA ASP A 229 -3.22 9.02 5.11
C ASP A 229 -3.02 10.54 4.99
N PHE A 230 -4.09 11.29 4.86
CA PHE A 230 -4.10 12.75 4.72
C PHE A 230 -4.58 13.48 5.96
N ILE A 231 -4.91 12.74 7.04
CA ILE A 231 -5.37 13.28 8.32
C ILE A 231 -4.25 13.21 9.34
N LYS A 232 -4.07 14.28 10.11
CA LYS A 232 -3.16 14.33 11.25
C LYS A 232 -3.95 14.41 12.54
N LYS A 233 -3.46 13.75 13.57
CA LYS A 233 -4.02 13.79 14.94
C LYS A 233 -3.03 14.50 15.84
N SER A 234 -3.55 15.36 16.74
CA SER A 234 -2.77 16.02 17.79
C SER A 234 -3.38 15.71 19.15
N SER A 235 -2.54 15.45 20.12
CA SER A 235 -2.99 15.34 21.50
C SER A 235 -3.24 16.73 22.09
N ILE A 236 -4.37 16.91 22.75
CA ILE A 236 -4.73 18.13 23.47
C ILE A 236 -4.73 17.79 24.97
N ILE A 237 -3.85 18.45 25.73
CA ILE A 237 -3.71 18.23 27.16
C ILE A 237 -4.06 19.53 27.87
N SER A 238 -5.05 19.47 28.79
CA SER A 238 -5.47 20.60 29.62
C SER A 238 -5.69 20.12 31.04
N TYR A 239 -4.99 20.74 31.99
CA TYR A 239 -5.14 20.49 33.42
C TYR A 239 -5.48 21.78 34.15
N SER A 240 -6.41 21.70 35.12
CA SER A 240 -6.58 22.76 36.11
C SER A 240 -5.43 22.71 37.11
N ARG A 241 -5.28 23.81 37.92
CA ARG A 241 -4.33 23.83 39.03
C ARG A 241 -4.57 22.68 40.01
N ASP A 242 -5.83 22.48 40.42
CA ASP A 242 -6.21 21.44 41.39
C ASP A 242 -5.95 20.03 40.83
N ALA A 243 -6.20 19.79 39.50
CA ALA A 243 -5.90 18.52 38.89
C ALA A 243 -4.39 18.25 38.85
N LEU A 244 -3.57 19.26 38.56
CA LEU A 244 -2.12 19.13 38.56
C LEU A 244 -1.58 18.94 39.98
N GLU A 245 -2.18 19.58 41.00
CA GLU A 245 -1.79 19.45 42.40
C GLU A 245 -1.87 18.01 42.91
N ASN A 246 -2.80 17.23 42.41
CA ASN A 246 -2.93 15.82 42.78
C ASN A 246 -1.78 14.92 42.27
N VAL A 247 -1.04 15.34 41.24
CA VAL A 247 -0.04 14.49 40.53
C VAL A 247 1.35 15.13 40.44
N TYR A 248 1.53 16.40 40.82
CA TYR A 248 2.77 17.13 40.55
C TYR A 248 4.00 16.50 41.21
N LYS A 249 3.87 15.91 42.40
CA LYS A 249 4.97 15.27 43.13
C LYS A 249 5.50 14.06 42.40
N ASP A 250 4.59 13.24 41.83
CA ASP A 250 4.94 12.07 41.09
C ASP A 250 5.64 12.44 39.77
N ILE A 251 5.17 13.52 39.12
CA ILE A 251 5.81 14.02 37.89
C ILE A 251 7.23 14.50 38.19
N ILE A 252 7.43 15.27 39.30
CA ILE A 252 8.75 15.73 39.70
C ILE A 252 9.67 14.55 40.00
N GLN A 253 9.21 13.58 40.78
CA GLN A 253 9.99 12.38 41.11
C GLN A 253 10.39 11.60 39.88
N PHE A 254 9.48 11.43 38.93
CA PHE A 254 9.76 10.70 37.67
C PHE A 254 10.81 11.43 36.83
N ALA A 255 10.64 12.75 36.65
CA ALA A 255 11.61 13.57 35.94
C ALA A 255 13.01 13.56 36.59
N GLU A 256 13.09 13.54 37.91
CA GLU A 256 14.35 13.45 38.66
C GLU A 256 15.02 12.07 38.49
N CYS A 257 14.24 10.99 38.47
CA CYS A 257 14.75 9.64 38.16
C CYS A 257 15.41 9.59 36.78
N GLU A 258 14.84 10.30 35.79
CA GLU A 258 15.40 10.46 34.47
C GLU A 258 16.54 11.50 34.37
N LYS A 259 16.88 12.17 35.49
CA LYS A 259 17.84 13.27 35.58
C LYS A 259 17.45 14.49 34.73
N LEU A 260 16.16 14.67 34.48
CA LEU A 260 15.61 15.78 33.71
C LEU A 260 15.18 16.93 34.71
N THR A 261 16.16 17.58 35.27
CA THR A 261 15.91 18.59 36.31
C THR A 261 15.09 19.79 35.84
N ALA A 262 15.20 20.19 34.58
CA ALA A 262 14.38 21.24 34.00
C ALA A 262 12.91 20.83 33.84
N HIS A 263 12.62 19.56 33.56
CA HIS A 263 11.26 19.01 33.57
C HIS A 263 10.67 19.05 34.99
N ALA A 264 11.42 18.56 35.98
CA ALA A 264 11.02 18.62 37.36
C ALA A 264 10.76 20.07 37.80
N ASN A 265 11.66 21.00 37.45
CA ASN A 265 11.53 22.41 37.77
C ASN A 265 10.31 23.08 37.14
N SER A 266 10.01 22.72 35.87
CA SER A 266 8.81 23.22 35.17
C SER A 266 7.51 22.94 35.93
N ILE A 267 7.44 21.80 36.60
CA ILE A 267 6.26 21.47 37.46
C ILE A 267 6.37 22.17 38.83
N ARG A 268 7.55 22.15 39.45
CA ARG A 268 7.80 22.70 40.82
C ARG A 268 7.41 24.18 40.95
N VAL A 269 7.84 25.00 39.99
CA VAL A 269 7.60 26.46 40.00
C VAL A 269 6.12 26.84 39.94
N ARG A 270 5.25 25.92 39.52
CA ARG A 270 3.79 26.16 39.48
C ARG A 270 3.14 26.11 40.86
N PHE A 271 3.86 25.59 41.87
CA PHE A 271 3.42 25.43 43.24
C PHE A 271 4.34 26.16 44.24
N GLU A 272 5.38 26.86 43.77
CA GLU A 272 6.15 27.79 44.60
C GLU A 272 5.31 29.03 44.89
N GLU A 273 5.23 29.42 46.14
CA GLU A 273 4.61 30.69 46.51
C GLU A 273 5.47 31.83 45.95
N ASN A 274 4.86 32.77 45.24
CA ASN A 274 5.52 33.99 44.80
C ASN A 274 5.93 34.81 46.03
N SER A 275 7.13 34.59 46.54
CA SER A 275 7.71 35.36 47.68
C SER A 275 8.04 36.82 47.32
N GLU A 276 7.75 37.28 46.07
CA GLU A 276 8.05 38.63 45.58
C GLU A 276 6.83 39.57 45.44
N GLN A 277 5.66 39.19 46.01
CA GLN A 277 4.50 40.11 46.11
C GLN A 277 4.18 40.42 47.57
N LYS A 278 5.17 40.93 48.32
CA LYS A 278 4.96 41.67 49.57
C LYS A 278 5.65 43.03 49.52
#